data_0d1215fd178f38bd39fb7417c633967b
#
_entry.id   0d1215fd178f38bd39fb7417c633967b
#
_cell.length_a   1.000
_cell.length_b   1.000
_cell.length_c   1.000
_cell.angle_alpha   90.00
_cell.angle_beta   90.00
_cell.angle_gamma   90.00
#
_symmetry.space_group_name_H-M   'P 1'
#
loop_
_entity.id
_entity.type
_entity.pdbx_description
1 polymer ?
#
loop_
_entity_poly.entity_id
_entity_poly.type
_entity_poly.pdbx_seq_one_letter_code
_entity_poly.pdbx_strand_id
1 'polypeptide(L)'
;MQYKVYGNQNQDVIILLHGGGLSWWNYREVAERLQNDFQIIIPILDGHAGSDKNFTTIKDNADEIISFIDMNFGGSVLLITGLSLGGQILLEMLSQRKNICRFAMVESAAVIPSKLIYTLIKPVFGRCYGLIQQKWFSKLQFRSLRMKPELFNDYYQDTCSMTKQNMIVFLQESSMYFIKKSLGNCVAEIHLYVGEQESKRMLFSARKLHETLGKSTLHILPTMHHGSFSMNNTDLYVKELCAIVKER
;
A
#
# COMPACT_ATOMS: atom_id res chain seq x y z
N MET A 1 1.83 14.26 9.58
CA MET A 1 1.93 12.82 9.22
C MET A 1 2.83 12.10 10.21
N GLN A 2 2.38 10.99 10.78
CA GLN A 2 3.20 10.08 11.60
C GLN A 2 3.92 9.09 10.69
N TYR A 3 5.12 8.66 11.05
CA TYR A 3 5.92 7.72 10.24
C TYR A 3 6.99 6.99 11.09
N LYS A 4 7.51 5.88 10.57
CA LYS A 4 8.69 5.19 11.09
C LYS A 4 9.86 5.39 10.14
N VAL A 5 11.07 5.44 10.73
CA VAL A 5 12.34 5.63 9.99
C VAL A 5 13.28 4.50 10.34
N TYR A 6 13.97 3.98 9.32
CA TYR A 6 15.09 3.04 9.43
C TYR A 6 16.24 3.54 8.55
N GLY A 7 17.48 3.19 8.92
CA GLY A 7 18.67 3.62 8.17
C GLY A 7 19.11 5.06 8.48
N ASN A 8 20.06 5.57 7.70
CA ASN A 8 20.71 6.85 7.90
C ASN A 8 20.19 7.92 6.95
N GLN A 9 20.15 9.18 7.42
CA GLN A 9 19.63 10.33 6.65
C GLN A 9 20.39 10.67 5.36
N ASN A 10 21.64 10.21 5.21
CA ASN A 10 22.46 10.49 4.03
C ASN A 10 22.35 9.44 2.92
N GLN A 11 21.46 8.45 3.09
CA GLN A 11 21.23 7.38 2.11
C GLN A 11 20.10 7.74 1.16
N ASP A 12 20.07 7.05 0.02
CA ASP A 12 18.94 7.11 -0.92
C ASP A 12 17.63 6.71 -0.20
N VAL A 13 16.55 7.46 -0.43
CA VAL A 13 15.29 7.31 0.30
C VAL A 13 14.33 6.36 -0.40
N ILE A 14 13.79 5.41 0.37
CA ILE A 14 12.70 4.52 -0.05
C ILE A 14 11.49 4.73 0.85
N ILE A 15 10.30 4.92 0.26
CA ILE A 15 9.04 5.06 0.99
C ILE A 15 8.20 3.81 0.81
N LEU A 16 7.70 3.24 1.92
CA LEU A 16 6.90 2.02 1.94
C LEU A 16 5.49 2.33 2.44
N LEU A 17 4.46 2.22 1.58
CA LEU A 17 3.07 2.56 1.88
C LEU A 17 2.28 1.28 2.20
N HIS A 18 1.86 1.12 3.45
CA HIS A 18 1.18 -0.09 3.92
C HIS A 18 -0.24 -0.26 3.36
N GLY A 19 -0.78 -1.46 3.45
CA GLY A 19 -2.14 -1.80 3.02
C GLY A 19 -3.23 -1.27 3.97
N GLY A 20 -4.46 -1.18 3.47
CA GLY A 20 -5.62 -0.79 4.28
C GLY A 20 -5.90 -1.79 5.41
N GLY A 21 -6.17 -1.29 6.61
CA GLY A 21 -6.34 -2.11 7.81
C GLY A 21 -5.05 -2.65 8.42
N LEU A 22 -3.90 -2.27 7.87
CA LEU A 22 -2.55 -2.58 8.36
C LEU A 22 -1.89 -1.29 8.89
N SER A 23 -0.62 -1.37 9.30
CA SER A 23 0.17 -0.22 9.68
C SER A 23 1.65 -0.44 9.31
N TRP A 24 2.56 0.40 9.82
CA TRP A 24 3.99 0.37 9.53
C TRP A 24 4.64 -1.03 9.67
N TRP A 25 4.17 -1.88 10.57
CA TRP A 25 4.69 -3.24 10.80
C TRP A 25 4.52 -4.16 9.59
N ASN A 26 3.62 -3.84 8.66
CA ASN A 26 3.48 -4.53 7.37
C ASN A 26 4.84 -4.64 6.64
N TYR A 27 5.66 -3.59 6.76
CA TYR A 27 6.97 -3.52 6.12
C TYR A 27 8.15 -3.56 7.09
N ARG A 28 7.93 -3.90 8.38
CA ARG A 28 9.00 -3.96 9.39
C ARG A 28 10.18 -4.81 8.92
N GLU A 29 9.92 -6.04 8.53
CA GLU A 29 10.94 -6.99 8.10
C GLU A 29 11.68 -6.52 6.83
N VAL A 30 10.97 -5.91 5.89
CA VAL A 30 11.57 -5.30 4.69
C VAL A 30 12.49 -4.15 5.07
N ALA A 31 12.05 -3.26 5.96
CA ALA A 31 12.82 -2.11 6.40
C ALA A 31 14.09 -2.52 7.17
N GLU A 32 13.99 -3.50 8.07
CA GLU A 32 15.12 -4.05 8.82
C GLU A 32 16.21 -4.63 7.91
N ARG A 33 15.84 -5.21 6.76
CA ARG A 33 16.81 -5.77 5.80
C ARG A 33 17.45 -4.71 4.90
N LEU A 34 16.75 -3.60 4.64
CA LEU A 34 17.21 -2.55 3.73
C LEU A 34 17.92 -1.38 4.44
N GLN A 35 17.82 -1.26 5.78
CA GLN A 35 18.26 -0.10 6.55
C GLN A 35 19.78 0.18 6.49
N ASN A 36 20.59 -0.82 6.13
CA ASN A 36 22.04 -0.60 6.00
C ASN A 36 22.42 0.13 4.71
N ASP A 37 21.58 0.00 3.67
CA ASP A 37 21.84 0.53 2.33
C ASP A 37 20.98 1.76 1.99
N PHE A 38 19.79 1.88 2.63
CA PHE A 38 18.79 2.90 2.32
C PHE A 38 18.22 3.55 3.58
N GLN A 39 17.80 4.81 3.45
CA GLN A 39 16.89 5.42 4.40
C GLN A 39 15.46 5.00 4.06
N ILE A 40 14.81 4.29 4.97
CA ILE A 40 13.46 3.77 4.78
C ILE A 40 12.48 4.64 5.58
N ILE A 41 11.45 5.14 4.91
CA ILE A 41 10.35 5.88 5.53
C ILE A 41 9.07 5.06 5.37
N ILE A 42 8.38 4.80 6.47
CA ILE A 42 7.08 4.12 6.46
C ILE A 42 6.03 5.08 7.02
N PRO A 43 5.34 5.84 6.18
CA PRO A 43 4.20 6.67 6.60
C PRO A 43 3.10 5.81 7.23
N ILE A 44 2.48 6.34 8.29
CA ILE A 44 1.27 5.77 8.86
C ILE A 44 0.09 6.51 8.21
N LEU A 45 -0.67 5.78 7.40
CA LEU A 45 -1.79 6.34 6.66
C LEU A 45 -2.88 6.86 7.60
N ASP A 46 -3.53 7.94 7.24
CA ASP A 46 -4.61 8.53 8.02
C ASP A 46 -5.69 7.51 8.37
N GLY A 47 -6.23 7.61 9.57
CA GLY A 47 -7.25 6.70 10.08
C GLY A 47 -6.80 5.30 10.44
N HIS A 48 -5.51 4.98 10.27
CA HIS A 48 -4.90 3.71 10.66
C HIS A 48 -4.18 3.83 12.02
N ALA A 49 -3.87 2.70 12.64
CA ALA A 49 -3.26 2.65 13.96
C ALA A 49 -1.91 3.40 13.99
N GLY A 50 -1.78 4.32 14.94
CA GLY A 50 -0.62 5.21 15.08
C GLY A 50 -0.75 6.56 14.36
N SER A 51 -1.82 6.77 13.54
CA SER A 51 -2.16 8.08 12.98
C SER A 51 -2.94 8.93 13.99
N ASP A 52 -2.69 10.22 13.97
CA ASP A 52 -3.41 11.24 14.76
C ASP A 52 -4.57 11.89 13.96
N LYS A 53 -4.80 11.44 12.73
CA LYS A 53 -5.82 11.96 11.81
C LYS A 53 -6.84 10.89 11.42
N ASN A 54 -8.05 11.32 11.11
CA ASN A 54 -9.04 10.45 10.48
C ASN A 54 -8.77 10.30 8.98
N PHE A 55 -9.09 9.12 8.44
CA PHE A 55 -9.05 8.91 6.99
C PHE A 55 -10.15 9.74 6.31
N THR A 56 -9.77 10.50 5.29
CA THR A 56 -10.67 11.32 4.48
C THR A 56 -10.75 10.77 3.07
N THR A 57 -9.70 10.94 2.27
CA THR A 57 -9.61 10.43 0.89
C THR A 57 -8.23 9.86 0.59
N ILE A 58 -8.14 9.04 -0.46
CA ILE A 58 -6.85 8.60 -1.03
C ILE A 58 -6.03 9.82 -1.47
N LYS A 59 -6.72 10.84 -2.02
CA LYS A 59 -6.07 12.07 -2.48
C LYS A 59 -5.41 12.84 -1.33
N ASP A 60 -6.11 13.02 -0.20
CA ASP A 60 -5.57 13.77 0.95
C ASP A 60 -4.32 13.09 1.53
N ASN A 61 -4.33 11.74 1.63
CA ASN A 61 -3.14 10.98 2.03
C ASN A 61 -1.99 11.16 1.04
N ALA A 62 -2.27 11.14 -0.27
CA ALA A 62 -1.27 11.39 -1.31
C ALA A 62 -0.69 12.81 -1.21
N ASP A 63 -1.53 13.83 -1.03
CA ASP A 63 -1.13 15.23 -0.89
C ASP A 63 -0.21 15.44 0.32
N GLU A 64 -0.53 14.79 1.45
CA GLU A 64 0.30 14.88 2.66
C GLU A 64 1.67 14.25 2.47
N ILE A 65 1.73 13.06 1.84
CA ILE A 65 3.00 12.38 1.56
C ILE A 65 3.82 13.17 0.53
N ILE A 66 3.21 13.73 -0.51
CA ILE A 66 3.88 14.61 -1.48
C ILE A 66 4.48 15.82 -0.76
N SER A 67 3.70 16.49 0.10
CA SER A 67 4.17 17.63 0.89
C SER A 67 5.34 17.27 1.81
N PHE A 68 5.30 16.08 2.41
CA PHE A 68 6.40 15.56 3.22
C PHE A 68 7.67 15.33 2.39
N ILE A 69 7.55 14.79 1.18
CA ILE A 69 8.68 14.60 0.26
C ILE A 69 9.25 15.94 -0.18
N ASP A 70 8.40 16.92 -0.48
CA ASP A 70 8.83 18.27 -0.87
C ASP A 70 9.64 18.95 0.25
N MET A 71 9.17 18.86 1.48
CA MET A 71 9.83 19.50 2.63
C MET A 71 11.13 18.84 3.06
N ASN A 72 11.26 17.52 2.92
CA ASN A 72 12.37 16.78 3.50
C ASN A 72 13.38 16.24 2.48
N PHE A 73 12.95 16.06 1.21
CA PHE A 73 13.75 15.36 0.19
C PHE A 73 13.82 16.10 -1.14
N GLY A 74 13.52 17.40 -1.16
CA GLY A 74 13.66 18.23 -2.37
C GLY A 74 12.71 17.84 -3.51
N GLY A 75 11.59 17.21 -3.19
CA GLY A 75 10.49 16.93 -4.12
C GLY A 75 10.55 15.60 -4.86
N SER A 76 11.57 14.76 -4.60
CA SER A 76 11.68 13.42 -5.21
C SER A 76 12.48 12.47 -4.33
N VAL A 77 12.17 11.16 -4.44
CA VAL A 77 12.89 10.08 -3.75
C VAL A 77 13.31 8.98 -4.73
N LEU A 78 14.17 8.06 -4.31
CA LEU A 78 14.64 6.97 -5.16
C LEU A 78 13.51 6.03 -5.55
N LEU A 79 12.76 5.50 -4.58
CA LEU A 79 11.71 4.51 -4.81
C LEU A 79 10.53 4.73 -3.86
N ILE A 80 9.33 4.57 -4.37
CA ILE A 80 8.12 4.45 -3.54
C ILE A 80 7.44 3.13 -3.87
N THR A 81 7.07 2.38 -2.86
CA THR A 81 6.28 1.16 -3.02
C THR A 81 5.01 1.20 -2.20
N GLY A 82 3.97 0.50 -2.66
CA GLY A 82 2.70 0.45 -1.95
C GLY A 82 1.91 -0.83 -2.18
N LEU A 83 1.37 -1.35 -1.08
CA LEU A 83 0.48 -2.50 -1.09
C LEU A 83 -1.00 -2.05 -1.07
N SER A 84 -1.83 -2.56 -1.97
CA SER A 84 -3.30 -2.41 -1.93
C SER A 84 -3.71 -0.93 -1.84
N LEU A 85 -4.25 -0.44 -0.70
CA LEU A 85 -4.54 0.96 -0.46
C LEU A 85 -3.29 1.83 -0.60
N GLY A 86 -2.14 1.40 -0.06
CA GLY A 86 -0.86 2.08 -0.26
C GLY A 86 -0.46 2.16 -1.74
N GLY A 87 -0.76 1.12 -2.52
CA GLY A 87 -0.57 1.13 -3.97
C GLY A 87 -1.50 2.12 -4.68
N GLN A 88 -2.75 2.28 -4.24
CA GLN A 88 -3.67 3.29 -4.77
C GLN A 88 -3.20 4.71 -4.44
N ILE A 89 -2.70 4.95 -3.21
CA ILE A 89 -2.12 6.23 -2.81
C ILE A 89 -0.88 6.54 -3.66
N LEU A 90 0.00 5.56 -3.90
CA LEU A 90 1.15 5.73 -4.80
C LEU A 90 0.70 6.12 -6.21
N LEU A 91 -0.29 5.43 -6.78
CA LEU A 91 -0.83 5.78 -8.10
C LEU A 91 -1.43 7.19 -8.14
N GLU A 92 -2.08 7.62 -7.05
CA GLU A 92 -2.57 9.00 -6.92
C GLU A 92 -1.42 10.01 -6.89
N MET A 93 -0.36 9.75 -6.11
CA MET A 93 0.86 10.57 -6.07
C MET A 93 1.53 10.70 -7.46
N LEU A 94 1.70 9.58 -8.17
CA LEU A 94 2.25 9.54 -9.52
C LEU A 94 1.38 10.31 -10.54
N SER A 95 0.06 10.33 -10.33
CA SER A 95 -0.87 11.08 -11.18
C SER A 95 -0.80 12.59 -10.97
N GLN A 96 -0.41 13.03 -9.77
CA GLN A 96 -0.29 14.44 -9.40
C GLN A 96 1.11 15.00 -9.67
N ARG A 97 2.15 14.19 -9.46
CA ARG A 97 3.55 14.60 -9.60
C ARG A 97 4.33 13.60 -10.45
N LYS A 98 4.62 13.97 -11.71
CA LYS A 98 5.23 13.07 -12.70
C LYS A 98 6.62 12.53 -12.32
N ASN A 99 7.36 13.22 -11.45
CA ASN A 99 8.75 12.92 -11.07
C ASN A 99 8.91 12.77 -9.55
N ILE A 100 7.88 12.31 -8.83
CA ILE A 100 7.90 12.15 -7.36
C ILE A 100 8.91 11.08 -6.89
N CYS A 101 9.18 10.10 -7.74
CA CYS A 101 10.21 9.08 -7.51
C CYS A 101 10.82 8.64 -8.85
N ARG A 102 11.99 7.99 -8.79
CA ARG A 102 12.61 7.36 -9.96
C ARG A 102 11.96 6.02 -10.26
N PHE A 103 11.72 5.20 -9.24
CA PHE A 103 11.12 3.87 -9.33
C PHE A 103 9.83 3.78 -8.51
N ALA A 104 8.86 3.04 -9.00
CA ALA A 104 7.61 2.77 -8.29
C ALA A 104 7.29 1.28 -8.33
N MET A 105 6.99 0.68 -7.16
CA MET A 105 6.49 -0.69 -7.05
C MET A 105 5.05 -0.67 -6.55
N VAL A 106 4.11 -1.18 -7.32
CA VAL A 106 2.68 -1.22 -6.97
C VAL A 106 2.25 -2.67 -6.80
N GLU A 107 1.95 -3.07 -5.57
CA GLU A 107 1.46 -4.41 -5.27
C GLU A 107 -0.06 -4.40 -5.07
N SER A 108 -0.78 -5.18 -5.87
CA SER A 108 -2.20 -5.53 -5.64
C SER A 108 -3.14 -4.32 -5.51
N ALA A 109 -2.96 -3.26 -6.31
CA ALA A 109 -3.81 -2.08 -6.29
C ALA A 109 -5.05 -2.26 -7.18
N ALA A 110 -6.25 -2.18 -6.58
CA ALA A 110 -7.51 -2.22 -7.32
C ALA A 110 -7.78 -0.85 -7.98
N VAL A 111 -7.97 -0.83 -9.31
CA VAL A 111 -8.24 0.41 -10.06
C VAL A 111 -9.52 0.35 -10.89
N ILE A 112 -10.32 -0.69 -10.68
CA ILE A 112 -11.64 -0.84 -11.30
C ILE A 112 -12.70 -0.52 -10.26
N PRO A 113 -13.42 0.61 -10.38
CA PRO A 113 -14.46 0.99 -9.43
C PRO A 113 -15.57 -0.06 -9.32
N SER A 114 -16.09 -0.27 -8.11
CA SER A 114 -17.20 -1.18 -7.87
C SER A 114 -18.27 -0.54 -6.98
N LYS A 115 -19.33 -0.04 -7.60
CA LYS A 115 -20.49 0.52 -6.89
C LYS A 115 -21.13 -0.51 -5.95
N LEU A 116 -21.15 -1.79 -6.35
CA LEU A 116 -21.71 -2.86 -5.53
C LEU A 116 -20.92 -3.02 -4.22
N ILE A 117 -19.58 -3.09 -4.30
CA ILE A 117 -18.73 -3.17 -3.11
C ILE A 117 -18.94 -1.93 -2.24
N TYR A 118 -18.89 -0.74 -2.85
CA TYR A 118 -19.11 0.54 -2.15
C TYR A 118 -20.41 0.53 -1.32
N THR A 119 -21.53 0.14 -1.93
CA THR A 119 -22.83 0.14 -1.26
C THR A 119 -22.93 -0.90 -0.15
N LEU A 120 -22.24 -2.03 -0.26
CA LEU A 120 -22.25 -3.11 0.74
C LEU A 120 -21.34 -2.83 1.94
N ILE A 121 -20.30 -2.01 1.81
CA ILE A 121 -19.35 -1.74 2.90
C ILE A 121 -20.06 -1.19 4.14
N LYS A 122 -20.85 -0.12 4.01
CA LYS A 122 -21.52 0.52 5.15
C LYS A 122 -22.48 -0.40 5.90
N PRO A 123 -23.41 -1.12 5.26
CA PRO A 123 -24.29 -2.05 5.97
C PRO A 123 -23.56 -3.25 6.60
N VAL A 124 -22.54 -3.79 5.93
CA VAL A 124 -21.77 -4.94 6.44
C VAL A 124 -20.95 -4.52 7.65
N PHE A 125 -20.02 -3.56 7.47
CA PHE A 125 -19.16 -3.09 8.57
C PHE A 125 -19.97 -2.34 9.63
N GLY A 126 -21.08 -1.71 9.25
CA GLY A 126 -22.01 -1.09 10.18
C GLY A 126 -22.54 -2.05 11.24
N ARG A 127 -22.84 -3.28 10.86
CA ARG A 127 -23.38 -4.33 11.74
C ARG A 127 -22.29 -5.22 12.36
N CYS A 128 -21.25 -5.52 11.61
CA CYS A 128 -20.24 -6.50 12.01
C CYS A 128 -18.99 -5.89 12.69
N TYR A 129 -18.92 -4.56 12.81
CA TYR A 129 -17.74 -3.89 13.38
C TYR A 129 -17.39 -4.39 14.78
N GLY A 130 -18.38 -4.60 15.68
CA GLY A 130 -18.14 -5.15 17.00
C GLY A 130 -17.57 -6.57 17.04
N LEU A 131 -17.74 -7.35 15.95
CA LEU A 131 -17.15 -8.69 15.83
C LEU A 131 -15.64 -8.63 15.59
N ILE A 132 -15.16 -7.58 14.93
CA ILE A 132 -13.74 -7.41 14.63
C ILE A 132 -12.92 -7.29 15.92
N GLN A 133 -13.51 -6.73 16.98
CA GLN A 133 -12.89 -6.63 18.31
C GLN A 133 -12.88 -7.96 19.08
N GLN A 134 -13.61 -8.97 18.58
CA GLN A 134 -13.62 -10.30 19.19
C GLN A 134 -12.42 -11.11 18.66
N LYS A 135 -11.53 -11.55 19.56
CA LYS A 135 -10.27 -12.22 19.20
C LYS A 135 -10.47 -13.47 18.33
N TRP A 136 -11.54 -14.24 18.56
CA TRP A 136 -11.85 -15.42 17.75
C TRP A 136 -12.21 -15.05 16.31
N PHE A 137 -13.00 -14.00 16.11
CA PHE A 137 -13.39 -13.51 14.78
C PHE A 137 -12.19 -12.90 14.06
N SER A 138 -11.41 -12.07 14.76
CA SER A 138 -10.17 -11.49 14.24
C SER A 138 -9.17 -12.58 13.81
N LYS A 139 -9.05 -13.69 14.56
CA LYS A 139 -8.24 -14.84 14.14
C LYS A 139 -8.74 -15.48 12.84
N LEU A 140 -10.07 -15.62 12.67
CA LEU A 140 -10.64 -16.15 11.43
C LEU A 140 -10.36 -15.24 10.24
N GLN A 141 -10.57 -13.94 10.42
CA GLN A 141 -10.28 -12.93 9.40
C GLN A 141 -8.79 -12.90 9.04
N PHE A 142 -7.90 -12.89 10.03
CA PHE A 142 -6.45 -12.93 9.83
C PHE A 142 -6.00 -14.17 9.03
N ARG A 143 -6.55 -15.35 9.34
CA ARG A 143 -6.28 -16.57 8.57
C ARG A 143 -6.73 -16.43 7.12
N SER A 144 -7.83 -15.76 6.85
CA SER A 144 -8.30 -15.53 5.46
C SER A 144 -7.36 -14.60 4.68
N LEU A 145 -6.63 -13.72 5.35
CA LEU A 145 -5.60 -12.87 4.76
C LEU A 145 -4.28 -13.60 4.49
N ARG A 146 -4.14 -14.84 4.99
CA ARG A 146 -2.96 -15.72 4.80
C ARG A 146 -1.64 -15.06 5.19
N MET A 147 -1.66 -14.18 6.18
CA MET A 147 -0.47 -13.51 6.72
C MET A 147 0.32 -14.45 7.66
N LYS A 148 1.61 -14.14 7.84
CA LYS A 148 2.49 -14.86 8.79
C LYS A 148 1.88 -14.82 10.20
N PRO A 149 1.81 -15.96 10.93
CA PRO A 149 1.17 -16.04 12.26
C PRO A 149 1.72 -15.04 13.28
N GLU A 150 2.99 -14.67 13.18
CA GLU A 150 3.69 -13.74 14.06
C GLU A 150 3.09 -12.33 14.03
N LEU A 151 2.48 -11.96 12.92
CA LEU A 151 1.86 -10.64 12.71
C LEU A 151 0.47 -10.52 13.33
N PHE A 152 -0.09 -11.61 13.91
CA PHE A 152 -1.46 -11.60 14.42
C PHE A 152 -1.66 -10.59 15.55
N ASN A 153 -0.72 -10.44 16.46
CA ASN A 153 -0.86 -9.51 17.58
C ASN A 153 -0.86 -8.06 17.11
N ASP A 154 0.04 -7.67 16.21
CA ASP A 154 0.07 -6.34 15.60
C ASP A 154 -1.26 -6.07 14.86
N TYR A 155 -1.68 -7.01 13.99
CA TYR A 155 -2.94 -6.93 13.27
C TYR A 155 -4.14 -6.75 14.18
N TYR A 156 -4.24 -7.55 15.26
CA TYR A 156 -5.39 -7.50 16.18
C TYR A 156 -5.45 -6.18 16.95
N GLN A 157 -4.32 -5.72 17.50
CA GLN A 157 -4.24 -4.47 18.22
C GLN A 157 -4.64 -3.29 17.32
N ASP A 158 -4.10 -3.23 16.12
CA ASP A 158 -4.34 -2.14 15.18
C ASP A 158 -5.78 -2.14 14.66
N THR A 159 -6.31 -3.32 14.33
CA THR A 159 -7.71 -3.46 13.90
C THR A 159 -8.69 -3.04 15.01
N CYS A 160 -8.37 -3.33 16.28
CA CYS A 160 -9.18 -2.90 17.43
C CYS A 160 -9.09 -1.38 17.68
N SER A 161 -7.97 -0.74 17.36
CA SER A 161 -7.78 0.70 17.56
C SER A 161 -8.40 1.56 16.46
N MET A 162 -8.58 1.01 15.27
CA MET A 162 -9.18 1.73 14.14
C MET A 162 -10.66 1.98 14.38
N THR A 163 -11.13 3.22 14.21
CA THR A 163 -12.55 3.54 14.37
C THR A 163 -13.40 2.92 13.24
N LYS A 164 -14.66 2.61 13.55
CA LYS A 164 -15.63 2.15 12.56
C LYS A 164 -15.74 3.10 11.36
N GLN A 165 -15.73 4.41 11.63
CA GLN A 165 -15.83 5.42 10.57
C GLN A 165 -14.63 5.38 9.64
N ASN A 166 -13.42 5.34 10.17
CA ASN A 166 -12.19 5.24 9.37
C ASN A 166 -12.19 3.99 8.49
N MET A 167 -12.59 2.83 9.06
CA MET A 167 -12.68 1.58 8.33
C MET A 167 -13.67 1.66 7.15
N ILE A 168 -14.85 2.22 7.38
CA ILE A 168 -15.86 2.38 6.32
C ILE A 168 -15.34 3.31 5.23
N VAL A 169 -14.77 4.47 5.61
CA VAL A 169 -14.35 5.50 4.64
C VAL A 169 -13.21 5.00 3.76
N PHE A 170 -12.14 4.42 4.34
CA PHE A 170 -11.04 3.95 3.48
C PHE A 170 -11.44 2.80 2.57
N LEU A 171 -12.32 1.89 3.03
CA LEU A 171 -12.82 0.81 2.17
C LEU A 171 -13.69 1.35 1.03
N GLN A 172 -14.54 2.35 1.30
CA GLN A 172 -15.36 2.99 0.28
C GLN A 172 -14.50 3.72 -0.76
N GLU A 173 -13.54 4.53 -0.32
CA GLU A 173 -12.57 5.21 -1.19
C GLU A 173 -11.79 4.19 -2.05
N SER A 174 -11.22 3.17 -1.43
CA SER A 174 -10.50 2.10 -2.14
C SER A 174 -11.37 1.37 -3.16
N SER A 175 -12.66 1.13 -2.85
CA SER A 175 -13.57 0.43 -3.77
C SER A 175 -13.93 1.24 -5.01
N MET A 176 -13.81 2.58 -4.95
CA MET A 176 -14.16 3.51 -6.03
C MET A 176 -12.95 4.12 -6.74
N TYR A 177 -11.73 3.76 -6.35
CA TYR A 177 -10.53 4.27 -6.99
C TYR A 177 -10.44 3.85 -8.46
N PHE A 178 -9.99 4.77 -9.32
CA PHE A 178 -9.85 4.57 -10.76
C PHE A 178 -8.58 5.22 -11.31
N ILE A 179 -8.13 4.76 -12.47
CA ILE A 179 -6.91 5.28 -13.13
C ILE A 179 -7.16 6.73 -13.59
N LYS A 180 -6.30 7.65 -13.12
CA LYS A 180 -6.31 9.04 -13.57
C LYS A 180 -5.63 9.17 -14.93
N LYS A 181 -6.18 10.01 -15.83
CA LYS A 181 -5.56 10.25 -17.16
C LYS A 181 -4.13 10.79 -17.06
N SER A 182 -3.87 11.64 -16.05
CA SER A 182 -2.54 12.23 -15.81
C SER A 182 -1.46 11.22 -15.45
N LEU A 183 -1.83 10.02 -15.00
CA LEU A 183 -0.88 8.95 -14.66
C LEU A 183 -0.01 8.53 -15.88
N GLY A 184 -0.53 8.65 -17.10
CA GLY A 184 0.22 8.41 -18.33
C GLY A 184 1.39 9.38 -18.57
N ASN A 185 1.45 10.51 -17.85
CA ASN A 185 2.56 11.47 -17.91
C ASN A 185 3.67 11.19 -16.90
N CYS A 186 3.52 10.15 -16.07
CA CYS A 186 4.52 9.76 -15.10
C CYS A 186 5.82 9.36 -15.79
N VAL A 187 6.96 9.81 -15.24
CA VAL A 187 8.30 9.48 -15.77
C VAL A 187 8.98 8.38 -14.97
N ALA A 188 8.43 8.01 -13.81
CA ALA A 188 8.96 6.91 -13.01
C ALA A 188 8.89 5.59 -13.77
N GLU A 189 9.86 4.73 -13.54
CA GLU A 189 9.81 3.32 -13.95
C GLU A 189 8.88 2.57 -12.99
N ILE A 190 7.81 1.96 -13.53
CA ILE A 190 6.74 1.38 -12.73
C ILE A 190 6.73 -0.15 -12.86
N HIS A 191 6.86 -0.84 -11.73
CA HIS A 191 6.73 -2.29 -11.61
C HIS A 191 5.42 -2.64 -10.91
N LEU A 192 4.56 -3.38 -11.59
CA LEU A 192 3.25 -3.81 -11.10
C LEU A 192 3.34 -5.27 -10.67
N TYR A 193 2.96 -5.56 -9.43
CA TYR A 193 2.96 -6.91 -8.87
C TYR A 193 1.54 -7.33 -8.50
N VAL A 194 1.16 -8.55 -8.87
CA VAL A 194 -0.12 -9.15 -8.50
C VAL A 194 0.04 -10.66 -8.33
N GLY A 195 -0.56 -11.23 -7.29
CA GLY A 195 -0.58 -12.67 -7.08
C GLY A 195 -1.50 -13.38 -8.07
N GLU A 196 -1.06 -14.51 -8.62
CA GLU A 196 -1.86 -15.34 -9.53
C GLU A 196 -3.18 -15.81 -8.90
N GLN A 197 -3.18 -16.04 -7.57
CA GLN A 197 -4.35 -16.52 -6.80
C GLN A 197 -5.25 -15.38 -6.29
N GLU A 198 -5.05 -14.16 -6.77
CA GLU A 198 -5.92 -13.04 -6.43
C GLU A 198 -7.25 -13.07 -7.21
N SER A 199 -8.18 -12.22 -6.79
CA SER A 199 -9.47 -12.11 -7.46
C SER A 199 -9.31 -11.68 -8.92
N LYS A 200 -10.25 -12.10 -9.79
CA LYS A 200 -10.29 -11.69 -11.20
C LYS A 200 -10.27 -10.16 -11.35
N ARG A 201 -10.92 -9.43 -10.43
CA ARG A 201 -10.92 -7.96 -10.41
C ARG A 201 -9.52 -7.40 -10.20
N MET A 202 -8.72 -8.01 -9.32
CA MET A 202 -7.35 -7.56 -9.04
C MET A 202 -6.43 -7.85 -10.23
N LEU A 203 -6.46 -9.05 -10.78
CA LEU A 203 -5.72 -9.40 -12.00
C LEU A 203 -6.09 -8.48 -13.18
N PHE A 204 -7.39 -8.18 -13.34
CA PHE A 204 -7.84 -7.24 -14.37
C PHE A 204 -7.35 -5.81 -14.11
N SER A 205 -7.33 -5.38 -12.83
CA SER A 205 -6.78 -4.07 -12.44
C SER A 205 -5.31 -3.94 -12.81
N ALA A 206 -4.50 -4.96 -12.51
CA ALA A 206 -3.06 -4.96 -12.81
C ALA A 206 -2.81 -4.90 -14.33
N ARG A 207 -3.53 -5.68 -15.12
CA ARG A 207 -3.45 -5.66 -16.60
C ARG A 207 -3.88 -4.31 -17.15
N LYS A 208 -4.96 -3.73 -16.63
CA LYS A 208 -5.45 -2.42 -17.07
C LYS A 208 -4.49 -1.29 -16.76
N LEU A 209 -3.82 -1.35 -15.60
CA LEU A 209 -2.73 -0.43 -15.26
C LEU A 209 -1.59 -0.56 -16.27
N HIS A 210 -1.13 -1.78 -16.54
CA HIS A 210 -0.04 -2.04 -17.48
C HIS A 210 -0.36 -1.53 -18.89
N GLU A 211 -1.57 -1.78 -19.38
CA GLU A 211 -2.04 -1.26 -20.67
C GLU A 211 -2.09 0.28 -20.74
N THR A 212 -2.40 0.93 -19.60
CA THR A 212 -2.51 2.40 -19.51
C THR A 212 -1.14 3.07 -19.36
N LEU A 213 -0.22 2.40 -18.66
CA LEU A 213 1.13 2.87 -18.37
C LEU A 213 2.10 2.31 -19.40
N GLY A 214 2.30 2.99 -20.50
CA GLY A 214 3.12 2.49 -21.62
C GLY A 214 4.58 2.13 -21.26
N LYS A 215 5.08 2.49 -20.06
CA LYS A 215 6.41 2.17 -19.52
C LYS A 215 6.31 1.48 -18.17
N SER A 216 5.56 0.39 -18.10
CA SER A 216 5.50 -0.40 -16.89
C SER A 216 5.85 -1.86 -17.16
N THR A 217 6.31 -2.57 -16.13
CA THR A 217 6.51 -4.02 -16.15
C THR A 217 5.44 -4.67 -15.28
N LEU A 218 4.76 -5.70 -15.78
CA LEU A 218 3.75 -6.46 -15.04
C LEU A 218 4.31 -7.83 -14.63
N HIS A 219 4.31 -8.08 -13.32
CA HIS A 219 4.71 -9.35 -12.71
C HIS A 219 3.47 -10.04 -12.13
N ILE A 220 3.08 -11.19 -12.69
CA ILE A 220 2.07 -12.07 -12.12
C ILE A 220 2.80 -13.16 -11.34
N LEU A 221 2.71 -13.10 -10.02
CA LEU A 221 3.49 -13.95 -9.13
C LEU A 221 2.79 -15.30 -8.91
N PRO A 222 3.41 -16.42 -9.34
CA PRO A 222 2.80 -17.74 -9.21
C PRO A 222 2.46 -18.09 -7.76
N THR A 223 1.32 -18.75 -7.55
CA THR A 223 0.84 -19.26 -6.25
C THR A 223 0.59 -18.18 -5.17
N MET A 224 0.86 -16.92 -5.43
CA MET A 224 0.71 -15.84 -4.45
C MET A 224 -0.73 -15.30 -4.38
N HIS A 225 -1.11 -14.91 -3.18
CA HIS A 225 -2.37 -14.24 -2.84
C HIS A 225 -2.13 -12.75 -2.58
N HIS A 226 -3.20 -12.02 -2.31
CA HIS A 226 -3.18 -10.58 -2.00
C HIS A 226 -2.21 -10.25 -0.85
N GLY A 227 -1.23 -9.38 -1.10
CA GLY A 227 -0.21 -8.98 -0.14
C GLY A 227 0.84 -10.03 0.22
N SER A 228 0.77 -11.24 -0.38
CA SER A 228 1.72 -12.29 -0.06
C SER A 228 3.16 -11.97 -0.46
N PHE A 229 3.36 -11.09 -1.41
CA PHE A 229 4.68 -10.73 -1.90
C PHE A 229 5.45 -9.95 -0.84
N SER A 230 4.93 -8.82 -0.39
CA SER A 230 5.60 -7.99 0.62
C SER A 230 5.55 -8.57 2.04
N MET A 231 4.43 -9.22 2.43
CA MET A 231 4.23 -9.67 3.81
C MET A 231 4.79 -11.07 4.10
N ASN A 232 4.72 -11.99 3.12
CA ASN A 232 5.08 -13.39 3.35
C ASN A 232 6.39 -13.81 2.67
N ASN A 233 6.79 -13.09 1.61
CA ASN A 233 7.96 -13.44 0.81
C ASN A 233 8.99 -12.29 0.84
N THR A 234 9.34 -11.84 2.05
CA THR A 234 10.23 -10.68 2.28
C THR A 234 11.56 -10.81 1.55
N ASP A 235 12.17 -12.00 1.50
CA ASP A 235 13.44 -12.23 0.79
C ASP A 235 13.32 -11.92 -0.72
N LEU A 236 12.26 -12.44 -1.34
CA LEU A 236 12.00 -12.18 -2.75
C LEU A 236 11.66 -10.70 -2.98
N TYR A 237 10.85 -10.10 -2.10
CA TYR A 237 10.49 -8.70 -2.19
C TYR A 237 11.70 -7.78 -2.14
N VAL A 238 12.60 -7.99 -1.17
CA VAL A 238 13.85 -7.22 -1.02
C VAL A 238 14.77 -7.44 -2.23
N LYS A 239 14.90 -8.68 -2.72
CA LYS A 239 15.68 -8.99 -3.90
C LYS A 239 15.20 -8.23 -5.13
N GLU A 240 13.89 -8.25 -5.40
CA GLU A 240 13.28 -7.52 -6.53
C GLU A 240 13.47 -6.00 -6.39
N LEU A 241 13.21 -5.44 -5.19
CA LEU A 241 13.42 -4.03 -4.91
C LEU A 241 14.87 -3.61 -5.17
N CYS A 242 15.84 -4.40 -4.66
CA CYS A 242 17.26 -4.14 -4.90
C CYS A 242 17.66 -4.30 -6.38
N ALA A 243 17.04 -5.21 -7.12
CA ALA A 243 17.30 -5.35 -8.57
C ALA A 243 16.85 -4.09 -9.31
N ILE A 244 15.62 -3.62 -9.06
CA ILE A 244 15.06 -2.39 -9.66
C ILE A 244 15.98 -1.18 -9.43
N VAL A 245 16.43 -0.94 -8.21
CA VAL A 245 17.25 0.23 -7.89
C VAL A 245 18.71 0.13 -8.41
N LYS A 246 19.18 -1.09 -8.73
CA LYS A 246 20.53 -1.32 -9.31
C LYS A 246 20.58 -1.16 -10.81
N GLU A 247 19.46 -1.13 -11.51
CA GLU A 247 19.37 -0.84 -12.95
C GLU A 247 19.65 0.65 -13.24
N ARG A 248 20.75 1.17 -12.62
CA ARG A 248 21.19 2.58 -12.72
C ARG A 248 21.87 2.87 -14.04
#